data_c85643997236ac755a04ed404fc0a920
#
_entry.id   c85643997236ac755a04ed404fc0a920
#
_cell.length_a   1.000
_cell.length_b   1.000
_cell.length_c   1.000
_cell.angle_alpha   90.00
_cell.angle_beta   90.00
_cell.angle_gamma   90.00
#
_symmetry.space_group_name_H-M   'P 1'
#
loop_
_entity.id
_entity.type
_entity.pdbx_description
1 polymer ?
#
loop_
_entity_poly.entity_id
_entity_poly.type
_entity_poly.pdbx_seq_one_letter_code
_entity_poly.pdbx_strand_id
1 'polypeptide(L)'
;SKEGRGPDEITVAHDVDINPKDEKIYLVDGWLQKFLVYNRDGKLMRSFKSPLKIAINFRITNDGILCYNDNNMAKTTDSFILIDTLGKVIMNYPNTYKWQDKTNRTVGYLHENLFYRFNDQIFKKEMYSDTVFVYRDKAFKPHIIIDVGKLRITPEARTNSPVAYIIHNFLTPHKLFECGDYIYYEFSYQPDDENEGFSVIASKGNNFKILFDPEKGLINDLD
;
A
#
# COMPACT_ATOMS: atom_id res chain seq x y z
N SER A 1 14.78 -10.00 15.82
CA SER A 1 13.69 -10.53 16.67
C SER A 1 13.66 -12.03 16.63
N LYS A 2 13.12 -12.67 17.66
CA LYS A 2 12.82 -14.11 17.66
C LYS A 2 11.39 -14.30 17.19
N GLU A 3 11.09 -15.44 16.58
CA GLU A 3 9.72 -15.83 16.27
C GLU A 3 8.97 -16.18 17.56
N GLY A 4 7.75 -15.64 17.72
CA GLY A 4 6.92 -15.89 18.89
C GLY A 4 5.92 -14.77 19.17
N ARG A 5 5.29 -14.83 20.36
CA ARG A 5 4.22 -13.88 20.76
C ARG A 5 4.62 -12.96 21.92
N GLY A 6 5.83 -13.07 22.43
CA GLY A 6 6.37 -12.21 23.47
C GLY A 6 6.48 -10.74 23.04
N PRO A 7 6.73 -9.81 23.97
CA PRO A 7 6.81 -8.39 23.68
C PRO A 7 7.90 -8.06 22.63
N ASP A 8 8.98 -8.81 22.61
CA ASP A 8 10.14 -8.63 21.75
C ASP A 8 10.19 -9.63 20.58
N GLU A 9 9.14 -10.44 20.42
CA GLU A 9 9.01 -11.47 19.41
C GLU A 9 8.08 -11.01 18.30
N ILE A 10 8.15 -11.64 17.14
CA ILE A 10 7.38 -11.34 15.94
C ILE A 10 6.84 -12.64 15.36
N THR A 11 5.59 -12.63 14.88
CA THR A 11 5.04 -13.76 14.12
C THR A 11 5.21 -13.54 12.62
N VAL A 12 4.87 -12.36 12.14
CA VAL A 12 5.01 -11.99 10.72
C VAL A 12 5.37 -10.52 10.62
N ALA A 13 6.42 -10.21 9.85
CA ALA A 13 6.70 -8.84 9.43
C ALA A 13 5.81 -8.49 8.23
N HIS A 14 4.78 -7.67 8.44
CA HIS A 14 3.89 -7.25 7.37
C HIS A 14 4.46 -6.09 6.56
N ASP A 15 5.10 -5.13 7.22
CA ASP A 15 5.73 -4.00 6.57
C ASP A 15 6.88 -3.45 7.44
N VAL A 16 7.80 -2.74 6.80
CA VAL A 16 8.95 -2.09 7.44
C VAL A 16 9.16 -0.72 6.82
N ASP A 17 9.47 0.27 7.64
CA ASP A 17 9.92 1.58 7.16
C ASP A 17 11.02 2.13 8.08
N ILE A 18 11.86 2.99 7.52
CA ILE A 18 12.97 3.62 8.23
C ILE A 18 12.64 5.10 8.41
N ASN A 19 12.80 5.58 9.64
CA ASN A 19 12.68 7.01 9.91
C ASN A 19 13.92 7.73 9.38
N PRO A 20 13.79 8.60 8.36
CA PRO A 20 14.95 9.26 7.76
C PRO A 20 15.66 10.24 8.68
N LYS A 21 15.03 10.65 9.81
CA LYS A 21 15.61 11.62 10.74
C LYS A 21 16.56 10.99 11.76
N ASP A 22 16.25 9.80 12.25
CA ASP A 22 16.98 9.15 13.35
C ASP A 22 17.39 7.70 13.03
N GLU A 23 17.21 7.30 11.77
CA GLU A 23 17.59 5.99 11.21
C GLU A 23 16.97 4.79 11.97
N LYS A 24 15.96 5.01 12.80
CA LYS A 24 15.24 3.92 13.46
C LYS A 24 14.41 3.14 12.46
N ILE A 25 14.45 1.83 12.62
CA ILE A 25 13.71 0.87 11.80
C ILE A 25 12.43 0.53 12.55
N TYR A 26 11.29 0.77 11.93
CA TYR A 26 9.98 0.39 12.42
C TYR A 26 9.48 -0.82 11.64
N LEU A 27 8.95 -1.80 12.36
CA LEU A 27 8.38 -3.01 11.80
C LEU A 27 6.99 -3.19 12.39
N VAL A 28 6.01 -3.59 11.59
CA VAL A 28 4.67 -3.91 12.06
C VAL A 28 4.39 -5.40 11.97
N ASP A 29 3.92 -5.97 13.07
CA ASP A 29 3.27 -7.28 13.11
C ASP A 29 1.76 -7.04 13.25
N GLY A 30 1.05 -7.15 12.12
CA GLY A 30 -0.38 -6.91 12.07
C GLY A 30 -1.20 -7.93 12.84
N TRP A 31 -0.74 -9.19 12.91
CA TRP A 31 -1.42 -10.24 13.67
C TRP A 31 -1.34 -10.02 15.17
N LEU A 32 -0.18 -9.59 15.67
CA LEU A 32 0.02 -9.26 17.08
C LEU A 32 -0.39 -7.83 17.41
N GLN A 33 -0.81 -7.05 16.42
CA GLN A 33 -1.24 -5.64 16.56
C GLN A 33 -0.17 -4.81 17.27
N LYS A 34 1.09 -4.94 16.86
CA LYS A 34 2.19 -4.21 17.48
C LYS A 34 3.21 -3.70 16.48
N PHE A 35 3.88 -2.65 16.88
CA PHE A 35 5.08 -2.14 16.26
C PHE A 35 6.30 -2.53 17.09
N LEU A 36 7.40 -2.85 16.41
CA LEU A 36 8.73 -3.02 16.99
C LEU A 36 9.64 -1.93 16.41
N VAL A 37 10.45 -1.34 17.26
CA VAL A 37 11.36 -0.26 16.87
C VAL A 37 12.79 -0.69 17.19
N TYR A 38 13.63 -0.69 16.16
CA TYR A 38 15.04 -1.05 16.23
C TYR A 38 15.92 0.17 15.97
N ASN A 39 17.14 0.15 16.50
CA ASN A 39 18.17 1.08 16.04
C ASN A 39 18.75 0.61 14.69
N ARG A 40 19.64 1.42 14.10
CA ARG A 40 20.31 1.10 12.81
C ARG A 40 21.12 -0.20 12.84
N ASP A 41 21.58 -0.64 14.02
CA ASP A 41 22.36 -1.88 14.20
C ASP A 41 21.46 -3.10 14.37
N GLY A 42 20.14 -2.95 14.24
CA GLY A 42 19.16 -4.01 14.39
C GLY A 42 18.87 -4.44 15.83
N LYS A 43 19.30 -3.65 16.83
CA LYS A 43 18.98 -3.91 18.23
C LYS A 43 17.59 -3.38 18.55
N LEU A 44 16.72 -4.23 19.10
CA LEU A 44 15.38 -3.82 19.55
C LEU A 44 15.49 -2.78 20.68
N MET A 45 14.82 -1.67 20.49
CA MET A 45 14.77 -0.57 21.45
C MET A 45 13.47 -0.61 22.28
N ARG A 46 12.34 -0.89 21.62
CA ARG A 46 11.02 -0.95 22.26
C ARG A 46 9.98 -1.55 21.33
N SER A 47 8.84 -1.91 21.90
CA SER A 47 7.62 -2.21 21.17
C SER A 47 6.45 -1.39 21.71
N PHE A 48 5.39 -1.24 20.90
CA PHE A 48 4.13 -0.62 21.32
C PHE A 48 2.95 -1.20 20.54
N LYS A 49 1.77 -1.10 21.14
CA LYS A 49 0.55 -1.66 20.55
C LYS A 49 0.06 -0.79 19.38
N SER A 50 -0.33 -1.41 18.28
CA SER A 50 -1.06 -0.75 17.20
C SER A 50 -2.51 -0.52 17.60
N PRO A 51 -3.10 0.66 17.34
CA PRO A 51 -4.53 0.90 17.55
C PRO A 51 -5.39 0.23 16.48
N LEU A 52 -4.77 -0.22 15.37
CA LEU A 52 -5.44 -0.89 14.28
C LEU A 52 -5.56 -2.38 14.52
N LYS A 53 -6.70 -2.97 14.16
CA LYS A 53 -6.88 -4.43 14.24
C LYS A 53 -5.95 -5.18 13.31
N ILE A 54 -5.74 -4.64 12.11
CA ILE A 54 -4.81 -5.16 11.10
C ILE A 54 -4.09 -3.97 10.47
N ALA A 55 -2.90 -3.66 10.95
CA ALA A 55 -2.01 -2.70 10.31
C ALA A 55 -0.99 -3.49 9.49
N ILE A 56 -1.18 -3.57 8.18
CA ILE A 56 -0.29 -4.32 7.28
C ILE A 56 0.58 -3.41 6.42
N ASN A 57 0.35 -2.09 6.46
CA ASN A 57 1.04 -1.14 5.60
C ASN A 57 1.13 0.22 6.30
N PHE A 58 2.32 0.80 6.38
CA PHE A 58 2.54 2.09 7.05
C PHE A 58 3.73 2.84 6.47
N ARG A 59 3.80 4.16 6.74
CA ARG A 59 4.99 4.98 6.44
C ARG A 59 5.24 5.98 7.56
N ILE A 60 6.52 6.18 7.86
CA ILE A 60 6.98 7.20 8.81
C ILE A 60 6.94 8.56 8.12
N THR A 61 6.28 9.51 8.75
CA THR A 61 6.17 10.90 8.29
C THR A 61 6.76 11.85 9.32
N ASN A 62 6.84 13.14 8.99
CA ASN A 62 7.22 14.17 9.96
C ASN A 62 6.19 14.35 11.08
N ASP A 63 4.94 13.98 10.84
CA ASP A 63 3.81 14.14 11.74
C ASP A 63 3.56 12.92 12.64
N GLY A 64 4.18 11.77 12.33
CA GLY A 64 3.98 10.50 13.02
C GLY A 64 4.02 9.32 12.06
N ILE A 65 3.35 8.23 12.42
CA ILE A 65 3.27 7.00 11.64
C ILE A 65 1.91 6.99 10.94
N LEU A 66 1.93 7.08 9.62
CA LEU A 66 0.73 7.00 8.78
C LEU A 66 0.46 5.54 8.44
N CYS A 67 -0.62 4.99 8.96
CA CYS A 67 -1.00 3.60 8.78
C CYS A 67 -2.19 3.48 7.84
N TYR A 68 -2.15 2.51 6.92
CA TYR A 68 -3.32 2.08 6.17
C TYR A 68 -4.13 1.09 7.02
N ASN A 69 -5.41 1.35 7.13
CA ASN A 69 -6.37 0.52 7.84
C ASN A 69 -7.11 -0.35 6.81
N ASP A 70 -6.69 -1.59 6.72
CA ASP A 70 -7.16 -2.55 5.73
C ASP A 70 -8.70 -2.61 5.63
N ASN A 71 -9.22 -2.51 4.41
CA ASN A 71 -10.66 -2.51 4.12
C ASN A 71 -11.18 -3.86 3.59
N ASN A 72 -10.43 -4.93 3.75
CA ASN A 72 -10.77 -6.26 3.24
C ASN A 72 -12.10 -6.81 3.76
N MET A 73 -12.55 -6.36 4.92
CA MET A 73 -13.80 -6.83 5.55
C MET A 73 -14.98 -5.88 5.39
N ALA A 74 -14.88 -4.86 4.55
CA ALA A 74 -15.95 -3.84 4.34
C ALA A 74 -16.41 -3.10 5.61
N LYS A 75 -15.63 -3.13 6.68
CA LYS A 75 -16.01 -2.59 8.01
C LYS A 75 -15.18 -1.38 8.42
N THR A 76 -14.27 -0.95 7.57
CA THR A 76 -13.33 0.11 7.85
C THR A 76 -14.00 1.47 7.70
N THR A 77 -14.07 2.24 8.77
CA THR A 77 -14.62 3.60 8.79
C THR A 77 -13.61 4.63 8.30
N ASP A 78 -12.33 4.40 8.62
CA ASP A 78 -11.22 5.28 8.29
C ASP A 78 -10.16 4.50 7.51
N SER A 79 -9.87 4.91 6.26
CA SER A 79 -8.86 4.24 5.42
C SER A 79 -7.45 4.44 5.93
N PHE A 80 -7.17 5.58 6.56
CA PHE A 80 -5.86 5.86 7.12
C PHE A 80 -5.98 6.42 8.51
N ILE A 81 -4.97 6.13 9.34
CA ILE A 81 -4.84 6.66 10.69
C ILE A 81 -3.41 7.13 10.89
N LEU A 82 -3.26 8.36 11.38
CA LEU A 82 -1.98 8.89 11.84
C LEU A 82 -1.85 8.62 13.33
N ILE A 83 -0.78 7.99 13.75
CA ILE A 83 -0.45 7.72 15.15
C ILE A 83 0.87 8.36 15.52
N ASP A 84 1.05 8.64 16.81
CA ASP A 84 2.34 9.03 17.33
C ASP A 84 3.28 7.81 17.49
N THR A 85 4.50 8.06 17.92
CA THR A 85 5.50 7.01 18.12
C THR A 85 5.22 6.11 19.33
N LEU A 86 4.16 6.33 20.08
CA LEU A 86 3.68 5.49 21.18
C LEU A 86 2.41 4.72 20.83
N GLY A 87 1.88 4.92 19.61
CA GLY A 87 0.66 4.27 19.13
C GLY A 87 -0.64 5.02 19.45
N LYS A 88 -0.56 6.26 19.97
CA LYS A 88 -1.74 7.08 20.20
C LYS A 88 -2.22 7.69 18.89
N VAL A 89 -3.52 7.63 18.63
CA VAL A 89 -4.14 8.22 17.44
C VAL A 89 -4.06 9.75 17.51
N ILE A 90 -3.50 10.34 16.45
CA ILE A 90 -3.41 11.80 16.24
C ILE A 90 -4.56 12.25 15.33
N MET A 91 -4.82 11.51 14.23
CA MET A 91 -5.80 11.90 13.22
C MET A 91 -6.34 10.67 12.49
N ASN A 92 -7.61 10.73 12.12
CA ASN A 92 -8.29 9.74 11.28
C ASN A 92 -8.60 10.35 9.92
N TYR A 93 -8.51 9.52 8.85
CA TYR A 93 -8.88 9.89 7.48
C TYR A 93 -10.00 8.97 7.02
N PRO A 94 -11.22 9.51 6.82
CA PRO A 94 -12.40 8.71 6.50
C PRO A 94 -12.22 7.84 5.25
N ASN A 95 -12.79 6.64 5.28
CA ASN A 95 -12.85 5.77 4.11
C ASN A 95 -13.85 6.32 3.09
N THR A 96 -13.34 6.72 1.92
CA THR A 96 -14.13 7.22 0.79
C THR A 96 -14.60 6.11 -0.15
N TYR A 97 -14.00 4.91 -0.08
CA TYR A 97 -14.29 3.77 -0.95
C TYR A 97 -14.99 2.65 -0.17
N LYS A 98 -16.20 2.94 0.31
CA LYS A 98 -17.01 1.98 1.06
C LYS A 98 -17.64 0.96 0.11
N TRP A 99 -17.52 -0.31 0.46
CA TRP A 99 -18.19 -1.42 -0.19
C TRP A 99 -18.92 -2.28 0.84
N GLN A 100 -19.72 -3.25 0.40
CA GLN A 100 -20.48 -4.12 1.29
C GLN A 100 -20.15 -5.58 0.98
N ASP A 101 -19.75 -6.34 1.98
CA ASP A 101 -19.64 -7.79 1.84
C ASP A 101 -21.02 -8.42 1.95
N LYS A 102 -21.60 -8.78 0.81
CA LYS A 102 -22.91 -9.47 0.72
C LYS A 102 -22.78 -10.99 0.78
N THR A 103 -21.56 -11.51 0.73
CA THR A 103 -21.31 -12.95 0.56
C THR A 103 -20.77 -13.63 1.81
N ASN A 104 -20.45 -12.89 2.86
CA ASN A 104 -19.69 -13.31 4.04
C ASN A 104 -18.37 -14.04 3.68
N ARG A 105 -17.83 -13.79 2.49
CA ARG A 105 -16.56 -14.28 2.02
C ARG A 105 -15.59 -13.12 1.99
N THR A 106 -14.72 -13.08 2.98
CA THR A 106 -13.62 -12.10 2.99
C THR A 106 -12.71 -12.35 1.80
N VAL A 107 -12.69 -11.40 0.87
CA VAL A 107 -11.71 -11.38 -0.22
C VAL A 107 -10.80 -10.22 0.03
N GLY A 108 -9.61 -10.51 0.52
CA GLY A 108 -8.56 -9.55 0.70
C GLY A 108 -7.73 -9.39 -0.57
N TYR A 109 -7.36 -8.16 -0.88
CA TYR A 109 -6.31 -7.85 -1.83
C TYR A 109 -5.08 -7.39 -1.03
N LEU A 110 -3.93 -7.99 -1.28
CA LEU A 110 -2.69 -7.68 -0.55
C LEU A 110 -2.26 -6.22 -0.74
N HIS A 111 -2.67 -5.60 -1.84
CA HIS A 111 -2.24 -4.27 -2.26
C HIS A 111 -3.41 -3.32 -2.50
N GLU A 112 -4.40 -3.28 -1.59
CA GLU A 112 -5.49 -2.29 -1.66
C GLU A 112 -4.98 -0.85 -1.62
N ASN A 113 -3.84 -0.63 -0.99
CA ASN A 113 -3.13 0.64 -0.98
C ASN A 113 -1.64 0.42 -1.28
N LEU A 114 -1.11 1.18 -2.22
CA LEU A 114 0.31 1.25 -2.53
C LEU A 114 0.89 2.51 -1.90
N PHE A 115 1.80 2.32 -0.94
CA PHE A 115 2.63 3.40 -0.42
C PHE A 115 4.00 3.39 -1.07
N TYR A 116 4.52 4.56 -1.39
CA TYR A 116 5.92 4.73 -1.75
C TYR A 116 6.47 6.06 -1.23
N ARG A 117 7.80 6.17 -1.21
CA ARG A 117 8.53 7.39 -0.86
C ARG A 117 9.27 7.90 -2.09
N PHE A 118 9.16 9.19 -2.35
CA PHE A 118 9.89 9.87 -3.42
C PHE A 118 10.19 11.31 -2.97
N ASN A 119 11.45 11.76 -3.10
CA ASN A 119 11.92 13.08 -2.65
C ASN A 119 11.44 13.43 -1.23
N ASP A 120 11.67 12.51 -0.29
CA ASP A 120 11.28 12.60 1.13
C ASP A 120 9.78 12.78 1.41
N GLN A 121 8.95 12.67 0.40
CA GLN A 121 7.50 12.71 0.54
C GLN A 121 6.89 11.31 0.46
N ILE A 122 5.77 11.12 1.15
CA ILE A 122 5.00 9.89 1.13
C ILE A 122 3.85 10.04 0.13
N PHE A 123 3.70 9.04 -0.71
CA PHE A 123 2.63 8.95 -1.68
C PHE A 123 1.79 7.71 -1.42
N LYS A 124 0.52 7.80 -1.78
CA LYS A 124 -0.41 6.68 -1.70
C LYS A 124 -1.27 6.59 -2.96
N LYS A 125 -1.62 5.36 -3.33
CA LYS A 125 -2.64 5.07 -4.34
C LYS A 125 -3.52 3.92 -3.84
N GLU A 126 -4.80 4.16 -3.66
CA GLU A 126 -5.76 3.10 -3.38
C GLU A 126 -6.24 2.45 -4.68
N MET A 127 -6.56 1.16 -4.65
CA MET A 127 -6.97 0.40 -5.85
C MET A 127 -8.24 0.97 -6.52
N TYR A 128 -9.09 1.64 -5.77
CA TYR A 128 -10.34 2.24 -6.26
C TYR A 128 -10.16 3.63 -6.88
N SER A 129 -8.94 4.17 -6.89
CA SER A 129 -8.63 5.52 -7.37
C SER A 129 -7.60 5.49 -8.49
N ASP A 130 -7.77 6.30 -9.52
CA ASP A 130 -6.71 6.59 -10.49
C ASP A 130 -5.72 7.63 -9.97
N THR A 131 -6.11 8.38 -8.93
CA THR A 131 -5.28 9.44 -8.38
C THR A 131 -4.26 8.87 -7.38
N VAL A 132 -3.01 9.20 -7.62
CA VAL A 132 -1.95 9.14 -6.62
C VAL A 132 -2.01 10.41 -5.79
N PHE A 133 -1.97 10.26 -4.49
CA PHE A 133 -1.98 11.39 -3.56
C PHE A 133 -0.64 11.51 -2.85
N VAL A 134 -0.16 12.74 -2.67
CA VAL A 134 0.94 13.05 -1.77
C VAL A 134 0.41 13.40 -0.38
N TYR A 135 1.05 12.87 0.65
CA TYR A 135 0.80 13.26 2.03
C TYR A 135 1.63 14.50 2.38
N ARG A 136 0.96 15.61 2.66
CA ARG A 136 1.59 16.88 3.04
C ARG A 136 0.67 17.68 3.98
N ASP A 137 1.26 18.26 5.02
CA ASP A 137 0.52 19.09 6.00
C ASP A 137 -0.68 18.34 6.62
N LYS A 138 -0.50 17.08 6.98
CA LYS A 138 -1.53 16.17 7.51
C LYS A 138 -2.74 16.00 6.60
N ALA A 139 -2.54 16.15 5.29
CA ALA A 139 -3.60 16.00 4.29
C ALA A 139 -3.09 15.24 3.06
N PHE A 140 -4.02 14.59 2.35
CA PHE A 140 -3.76 13.99 1.05
C PHE A 140 -4.11 14.99 -0.05
N LYS A 141 -3.11 15.37 -0.86
CA LYS A 141 -3.28 16.28 -2.00
C LYS A 141 -3.07 15.51 -3.30
N PRO A 142 -3.88 15.73 -4.35
CA PRO A 142 -3.66 15.08 -5.65
C PRO A 142 -2.25 15.36 -6.18
N HIS A 143 -1.63 14.34 -6.78
CA HIS A 143 -0.29 14.42 -7.35
C HIS A 143 -0.28 14.04 -8.83
N ILE A 144 -0.64 12.80 -9.16
CA ILE A 144 -0.64 12.25 -10.51
C ILE A 144 -1.92 11.42 -10.72
N ILE A 145 -2.39 11.36 -11.96
CA ILE A 145 -3.48 10.47 -12.37
C ILE A 145 -2.89 9.34 -13.20
N ILE A 146 -3.12 8.10 -12.77
CA ILE A 146 -2.83 6.88 -13.52
C ILE A 146 -4.18 6.34 -13.99
N ASP A 147 -4.62 6.83 -15.14
CA ASP A 147 -5.91 6.44 -15.72
C ASP A 147 -5.79 5.02 -16.32
N VAL A 148 -6.48 4.09 -15.70
CA VAL A 148 -6.59 2.70 -16.17
C VAL A 148 -7.96 2.41 -16.81
N GLY A 149 -8.78 3.44 -16.97
CA GLY A 149 -10.07 3.37 -17.65
C GLY A 149 -11.04 2.40 -16.98
N LYS A 150 -11.63 1.53 -17.81
CA LYS A 150 -12.62 0.52 -17.37
C LYS A 150 -12.03 -0.59 -16.51
N LEU A 151 -10.70 -0.73 -16.49
CA LEU A 151 -10.02 -1.78 -15.73
C LEU A 151 -9.85 -1.42 -14.25
N ARG A 152 -10.25 -0.22 -13.82
CA ARG A 152 -10.25 0.16 -12.40
C ARG A 152 -11.38 -0.55 -11.67
N ILE A 153 -11.03 -1.28 -10.61
CA ILE A 153 -12.05 -1.85 -9.71
C ILE A 153 -12.82 -0.73 -9.01
N THR A 154 -14.14 -0.91 -8.87
CA THR A 154 -15.00 0.04 -8.14
C THR A 154 -15.57 -0.62 -6.88
N PRO A 155 -15.94 0.17 -5.86
CA PRO A 155 -16.64 -0.35 -4.68
C PRO A 155 -17.94 -1.10 -5.03
N GLU A 156 -18.66 -0.65 -6.07
CA GLU A 156 -19.86 -1.29 -6.57
C GLU A 156 -19.57 -2.66 -7.18
N ALA A 157 -18.51 -2.77 -8.00
CA ALA A 157 -18.09 -4.03 -8.59
C ALA A 157 -17.72 -5.02 -7.48
N ARG A 158 -16.93 -4.58 -6.50
CA ARG A 158 -16.55 -5.42 -5.35
C ARG A 158 -17.74 -5.88 -4.51
N THR A 159 -18.76 -5.02 -4.35
CA THR A 159 -20.00 -5.34 -3.62
C THR A 159 -20.86 -6.37 -4.32
N ASN A 160 -20.96 -6.29 -5.66
CA ASN A 160 -21.99 -6.97 -6.43
C ASN A 160 -21.49 -8.13 -7.29
N SER A 161 -20.16 -8.29 -7.43
CA SER A 161 -19.58 -9.29 -8.32
C SER A 161 -18.83 -10.39 -7.55
N PRO A 162 -18.85 -11.63 -8.03
CA PRO A 162 -18.00 -12.68 -7.49
C PRO A 162 -16.53 -12.39 -7.79
N VAL A 163 -15.64 -12.97 -6.97
CA VAL A 163 -14.18 -12.75 -7.07
C VAL A 163 -13.63 -13.06 -8.45
N ALA A 164 -14.05 -14.18 -9.02
CA ALA A 164 -13.63 -14.57 -10.37
C ALA A 164 -13.95 -13.47 -11.40
N TYR A 165 -15.16 -12.90 -11.37
CA TYR A 165 -15.51 -11.79 -12.24
C TYR A 165 -14.58 -10.59 -12.04
N ILE A 166 -14.23 -10.25 -10.80
CA ILE A 166 -13.33 -9.13 -10.50
C ILE A 166 -11.95 -9.37 -11.10
N ILE A 167 -11.39 -10.55 -10.90
CA ILE A 167 -10.07 -10.91 -11.41
C ILE A 167 -9.99 -10.85 -12.94
N HIS A 168 -11.05 -11.28 -13.63
CA HIS A 168 -11.09 -11.28 -15.10
C HIS A 168 -11.41 -9.92 -15.74
N ASN A 169 -12.02 -8.99 -14.99
CA ASN A 169 -12.50 -7.73 -15.58
C ASN A 169 -11.76 -6.50 -15.10
N PHE A 170 -10.97 -6.60 -14.01
CA PHE A 170 -10.27 -5.47 -13.43
C PHE A 170 -8.81 -5.80 -13.18
N LEU A 171 -7.97 -4.78 -13.22
CA LEU A 171 -6.56 -4.94 -12.86
C LEU A 171 -6.36 -4.93 -11.34
N THR A 172 -5.41 -5.74 -10.89
CA THR A 172 -4.95 -5.77 -9.50
C THR A 172 -3.58 -5.11 -9.39
N PRO A 173 -3.45 -3.99 -8.67
CA PRO A 173 -2.17 -3.29 -8.51
C PRO A 173 -1.23 -4.06 -7.59
N HIS A 174 0.08 -4.02 -7.88
CA HIS A 174 1.12 -4.69 -7.10
C HIS A 174 2.18 -3.74 -6.60
N LYS A 175 2.76 -2.90 -7.47
CA LYS A 175 3.82 -1.95 -7.11
C LYS A 175 3.62 -0.63 -7.81
N LEU A 176 4.03 0.43 -7.13
CA LEU A 176 4.06 1.78 -7.67
C LEU A 176 5.21 2.54 -7.03
N PHE A 177 6.02 3.19 -7.85
CA PHE A 177 7.03 4.14 -7.37
C PHE A 177 7.42 5.14 -8.46
N GLU A 178 8.05 6.23 -8.04
CA GLU A 178 8.64 7.22 -8.91
C GLU A 178 10.16 7.16 -8.84
N CYS A 179 10.83 7.37 -9.99
CA CYS A 179 12.27 7.48 -10.10
C CYS A 179 12.60 8.61 -11.09
N GLY A 180 13.13 9.73 -10.61
CA GLY A 180 13.35 10.92 -11.41
C GLY A 180 12.05 11.37 -12.10
N ASP A 181 12.08 11.46 -13.43
CA ASP A 181 10.93 11.88 -14.25
C ASP A 181 10.03 10.72 -14.68
N TYR A 182 10.25 9.52 -14.14
CA TYR A 182 9.51 8.33 -14.53
C TYR A 182 8.66 7.79 -13.40
N ILE A 183 7.58 7.08 -13.78
CA ILE A 183 6.69 6.32 -12.93
C ILE A 183 6.81 4.86 -13.35
N TYR A 184 6.99 3.98 -12.38
CA TYR A 184 6.85 2.54 -12.54
C TYR A 184 5.54 2.08 -11.89
N TYR A 185 4.73 1.30 -12.63
CA TYR A 185 3.49 0.72 -12.14
C TYR A 185 3.38 -0.74 -12.57
N GLU A 186 3.22 -1.65 -11.62
CA GLU A 186 3.06 -3.08 -11.82
C GLU A 186 1.67 -3.53 -11.39
N PHE A 187 1.04 -4.34 -12.22
CA PHE A 187 -0.29 -4.90 -11.97
C PHE A 187 -0.45 -6.26 -12.65
N SER A 188 -1.46 -7.03 -12.23
CA SER A 188 -1.92 -8.20 -12.95
C SER A 188 -3.31 -7.97 -13.55
N TYR A 189 -3.57 -8.68 -14.64
CA TYR A 189 -4.86 -8.71 -15.33
C TYR A 189 -5.05 -10.09 -15.97
N GLN A 190 -6.22 -10.70 -15.82
CA GLN A 190 -6.50 -12.08 -16.22
C GLN A 190 -7.76 -12.17 -17.10
N PRO A 191 -7.76 -11.65 -18.33
CA PRO A 191 -8.96 -11.69 -19.17
C PRO A 191 -9.36 -13.10 -19.58
N ASP A 192 -8.39 -14.02 -19.78
CA ASP A 192 -8.56 -15.33 -20.40
C ASP A 192 -8.04 -16.50 -19.53
N ASP A 193 -8.25 -16.45 -18.20
CA ASP A 193 -7.76 -17.44 -17.21
C ASP A 193 -6.22 -17.54 -17.09
N GLU A 194 -5.45 -16.84 -17.91
CA GLU A 194 -4.00 -16.73 -17.79
C GLU A 194 -3.64 -15.55 -16.92
N ASN A 195 -2.89 -15.82 -15.85
CA ASN A 195 -2.42 -14.76 -14.96
C ASN A 195 -1.23 -14.06 -15.59
N GLU A 196 -1.47 -12.90 -16.19
CA GLU A 196 -0.42 -12.09 -16.77
C GLU A 196 -0.07 -10.92 -15.85
N GLY A 197 1.21 -10.85 -15.47
CA GLY A 197 1.81 -9.69 -14.82
C GLY A 197 2.24 -8.67 -15.86
N PHE A 198 1.95 -7.41 -15.61
CA PHE A 198 2.34 -6.29 -16.47
C PHE A 198 3.08 -5.22 -15.68
N SER A 199 4.07 -4.63 -16.33
CA SER A 199 4.76 -3.45 -15.81
C SER A 199 4.72 -2.32 -16.83
N VAL A 200 4.50 -1.11 -16.33
CA VAL A 200 4.54 0.12 -17.13
C VAL A 200 5.61 1.03 -16.57
N ILE A 201 6.45 1.56 -17.47
CA ILE A 201 7.28 2.73 -17.22
C ILE A 201 6.72 3.87 -18.06
N ALA A 202 6.39 4.98 -17.43
CA ALA A 202 5.88 6.16 -18.12
C ALA A 202 6.62 7.43 -17.65
N SER A 203 6.87 8.36 -18.59
CA SER A 203 7.42 9.68 -18.25
C SER A 203 6.33 10.61 -17.73
N LYS A 204 6.67 11.42 -16.74
CA LYS A 204 5.80 12.47 -16.17
C LYS A 204 5.69 13.71 -17.09
N GLY A 205 6.66 13.93 -17.96
CA GLY A 205 6.79 15.17 -18.74
C GLY A 205 6.57 15.03 -20.26
N ASN A 206 6.47 13.82 -20.78
CA ASN A 206 6.26 13.55 -22.21
C ASN A 206 5.39 12.30 -22.42
N ASN A 207 5.09 11.97 -23.67
CA ASN A 207 4.22 10.83 -24.00
C ASN A 207 4.94 9.46 -24.02
N PHE A 208 6.16 9.38 -23.48
CA PHE A 208 6.87 8.10 -23.39
C PHE A 208 6.16 7.14 -22.43
N LYS A 209 5.86 5.95 -22.91
CA LYS A 209 5.29 4.86 -22.12
C LYS A 209 5.71 3.53 -22.73
N ILE A 210 6.21 2.62 -21.90
CA ILE A 210 6.50 1.22 -22.25
C ILE A 210 5.67 0.31 -21.34
N LEU A 211 5.00 -0.66 -21.95
CA LEU A 211 4.36 -1.80 -21.28
C LEU A 211 5.22 -3.04 -21.53
N PHE A 212 5.54 -3.81 -20.51
CA PHE A 212 6.36 -5.01 -20.62
C PHE A 212 5.95 -6.04 -19.57
N ASP A 213 6.32 -7.29 -19.82
CA ASP A 213 6.20 -8.40 -18.90
C ASP A 213 7.35 -8.32 -17.86
N PRO A 214 7.07 -8.17 -16.55
CA PRO A 214 8.11 -8.03 -15.54
C PRO A 214 9.01 -9.27 -15.41
N GLU A 215 8.52 -10.46 -15.79
CA GLU A 215 9.32 -11.70 -15.75
C GLU A 215 10.34 -11.76 -16.91
N LYS A 216 9.99 -11.19 -18.05
CA LYS A 216 10.88 -11.10 -19.20
C LYS A 216 11.83 -9.91 -19.12
N GLY A 217 11.49 -8.89 -18.32
CA GLY A 217 12.25 -7.68 -18.16
C GLY A 217 12.28 -6.79 -19.40
N LEU A 218 13.20 -5.83 -19.39
CA LEU A 218 13.51 -4.97 -20.54
C LEU A 218 14.80 -5.47 -21.19
N ILE A 219 14.80 -5.60 -22.52
CA ILE A 219 16.01 -5.92 -23.26
C ILE A 219 16.86 -4.63 -23.29
N ASN A 220 18.10 -4.74 -22.82
CA ASN A 220 19.08 -3.68 -22.97
C ASN A 220 19.73 -3.87 -24.34
N ASP A 221 19.41 -3.00 -25.31
CA ASP A 221 19.96 -2.98 -26.65
C ASP A 221 21.12 -1.99 -26.83
N LEU A 222 21.72 -1.57 -25.71
CA LEU A 222 22.84 -0.63 -25.68
C LEU A 222 24.23 -1.32 -25.66
N ASP A 223 24.33 -2.63 -25.91
CA ASP A 223 25.57 -3.39 -26.00
C ASP A 223 26.08 -3.49 -27.45
#